data_51dc53a3e34576d94ea54ddb3e69540e
#
_entry.id   51dc53a3e34576d94ea54ddb3e69540e
#
_cell.length_a   1.000
_cell.length_b   1.000
_cell.length_c   1.000
_cell.angle_alpha   90.00
_cell.angle_beta   90.00
_cell.angle_gamma   90.00
#
_symmetry.space_group_name_H-M   'P 1'
#
loop_
_entity.id
_entity.type
_entity.pdbx_description
1 polymer ?
#
loop_
_entity_poly.entity_id
_entity_poly.type
_entity_poly.pdbx_seq_one_letter_code
_entity_poly.pdbx_strand_id
1 'polypeptide(L)'
;MVTDIQARNARVPDGKTGAFPTLRTIQPADVEACGRAAYEAHRTVAAAHNYPPEHPSVEFSIGLIGNKLKDPNAWGILAEYDGRILGSVFLNLFPSTPVAVIGPLTVDPAAEGGVGRRLMQAALDEARQRGIGQVRLVQSPSHLRSLALYVKLGFEVREPLLLVHGAPPATAAIEGCVVRRATPEDALACERLCVTVHGFARAFELRSAIEQKTATVVERAGRISGYATAIGLRGYAVTEATDDLKALIAGAPAILGPGFFVPIRNGALLRWLLDNGFRSLWPAMLMTAGAYHEPSGAFLPSIAF
;
A
#
# COMPACT_ATOMS: atom_id res chain seq x y z
N MET A 1 17.78 -31.13 -24.78
CA MET A 1 17.24 -29.95 -24.10
C MET A 1 16.67 -30.33 -22.73
N VAL A 2 17.52 -30.90 -21.84
CA VAL A 2 17.11 -31.43 -20.51
C VAL A 2 18.21 -31.09 -19.45
N THR A 3 18.94 -29.98 -19.62
CA THR A 3 20.09 -29.68 -18.74
C THR A 3 19.95 -28.42 -17.91
N ASP A 4 18.77 -27.75 -17.91
CA ASP A 4 18.64 -26.43 -17.26
C ASP A 4 17.68 -26.42 -16.03
N ILE A 5 17.16 -27.57 -15.63
CA ILE A 5 16.22 -27.67 -14.48
C ILE A 5 16.94 -28.02 -13.16
N GLN A 6 18.17 -28.54 -13.22
CA GLN A 6 18.88 -28.97 -12.01
C GLN A 6 19.56 -27.82 -11.21
N ALA A 7 19.75 -26.65 -11.79
CA ALA A 7 20.37 -25.52 -11.08
C ALA A 7 19.41 -24.76 -10.13
N ARG A 8 18.10 -25.08 -10.12
CA ARG A 8 17.08 -24.37 -9.32
C ARG A 8 16.80 -24.94 -7.94
N ASN A 9 17.38 -26.09 -7.58
CA ASN A 9 17.08 -26.80 -6.34
C ASN A 9 18.21 -26.81 -5.30
N ALA A 10 19.03 -25.76 -5.23
CA ALA A 10 19.85 -25.57 -4.04
C ALA A 10 18.90 -25.22 -2.87
N ARG A 11 18.60 -26.17 -2.00
CA ARG A 11 17.86 -25.96 -0.75
C ARG A 11 18.56 -24.84 0.02
N VAL A 12 17.85 -23.72 0.22
CA VAL A 12 18.26 -22.72 1.20
C VAL A 12 18.24 -23.42 2.57
N PRO A 13 19.30 -23.32 3.39
CA PRO A 13 19.34 -23.98 4.68
C PRO A 13 18.10 -23.62 5.52
N ASP A 14 17.47 -24.61 6.11
CA ASP A 14 16.26 -24.52 6.93
C ASP A 14 16.49 -23.88 8.32
N GLY A 15 17.59 -23.17 8.51
CA GLY A 15 18.02 -22.60 9.80
C GLY A 15 18.55 -23.64 10.79
N LYS A 16 18.47 -24.95 10.47
CA LYS A 16 18.99 -26.02 11.29
C LYS A 16 20.45 -26.33 10.95
N THR A 17 20.94 -25.88 9.83
CA THR A 17 22.34 -26.13 9.35
C THR A 17 23.30 -24.96 9.63
N GLY A 18 22.89 -23.94 10.41
CA GLY A 18 23.78 -22.90 10.95
C GLY A 18 24.11 -21.72 10.00
N ALA A 19 23.78 -21.77 8.72
CA ALA A 19 24.01 -20.68 7.79
C ALA A 19 22.72 -19.89 7.52
N PHE A 20 22.69 -18.62 7.95
CA PHE A 20 21.56 -17.73 7.69
C PHE A 20 21.86 -16.79 6.50
N PRO A 21 20.84 -16.39 5.72
CA PRO A 21 21.01 -15.37 4.70
C PRO A 21 21.58 -14.07 5.29
N THR A 22 22.49 -13.43 4.58
CA THR A 22 22.98 -12.09 4.94
C THR A 22 21.94 -11.05 4.54
N LEU A 23 21.67 -10.08 5.44
CA LEU A 23 20.86 -8.90 5.13
C LEU A 23 21.79 -7.76 4.75
N ARG A 24 21.50 -7.08 3.64
CA ARG A 24 22.24 -5.90 3.20
C ARG A 24 21.33 -4.91 2.46
N THR A 25 21.79 -3.68 2.37
CA THR A 25 21.10 -2.62 1.59
C THR A 25 21.06 -3.01 0.11
N ILE A 26 19.93 -2.72 -0.54
CA ILE A 26 19.74 -2.90 -1.98
C ILE A 26 20.62 -1.90 -2.72
N GLN A 27 21.36 -2.38 -3.72
CA GLN A 27 22.17 -1.56 -4.61
C GLN A 27 21.53 -1.47 -6.01
N PRO A 28 21.90 -0.48 -6.85
CA PRO A 28 21.36 -0.37 -8.20
C PRO A 28 21.53 -1.65 -9.05
N ALA A 29 22.61 -2.40 -8.85
CA ALA A 29 22.86 -3.67 -9.54
C ALA A 29 21.88 -4.79 -9.14
N ASP A 30 21.22 -4.67 -7.98
CA ASP A 30 20.28 -5.69 -7.49
C ASP A 30 18.86 -5.52 -8.04
N VAL A 31 18.56 -4.36 -8.66
CA VAL A 31 17.19 -3.97 -9.06
C VAL A 31 16.54 -5.01 -9.97
N GLU A 32 17.27 -5.53 -10.95
CA GLU A 32 16.73 -6.53 -11.86
C GLU A 32 16.41 -7.85 -11.14
N ALA A 33 17.32 -8.35 -10.32
CA ALA A 33 17.13 -9.60 -9.59
C ALA A 33 16.01 -9.50 -8.53
N CYS A 34 15.96 -8.39 -7.78
CA CYS A 34 14.85 -8.11 -6.86
C CYS A 34 13.50 -7.98 -7.58
N GLY A 35 13.46 -7.33 -8.75
CA GLY A 35 12.27 -7.18 -9.57
C GLY A 35 11.74 -8.52 -10.09
N ARG A 36 12.62 -9.39 -10.59
CA ARG A 36 12.25 -10.75 -11.00
C ARG A 36 11.71 -11.58 -9.84
N ALA A 37 12.37 -11.53 -8.67
CA ALA A 37 11.91 -12.22 -7.47
C ALA A 37 10.53 -11.69 -7.03
N ALA A 38 10.31 -10.38 -7.11
CA ALA A 38 9.02 -9.75 -6.81
C ALA A 38 7.91 -10.24 -7.76
N TYR A 39 8.17 -10.25 -9.07
CA TYR A 39 7.23 -10.77 -10.06
C TYR A 39 6.83 -12.22 -9.78
N GLU A 40 7.80 -13.12 -9.58
CA GLU A 40 7.55 -14.53 -9.34
C GLU A 40 6.77 -14.76 -8.03
N ALA A 41 7.09 -14.02 -6.96
CA ALA A 41 6.38 -14.11 -5.70
C ALA A 41 4.90 -13.72 -5.85
N HIS A 42 4.61 -12.57 -6.47
CA HIS A 42 3.24 -12.10 -6.67
C HIS A 42 2.47 -12.98 -7.65
N ARG A 43 3.11 -13.40 -8.76
CA ARG A 43 2.51 -14.31 -9.74
C ARG A 43 2.11 -15.64 -9.11
N THR A 44 2.98 -16.21 -8.26
CA THR A 44 2.71 -17.49 -7.59
C THR A 44 1.51 -17.40 -6.65
N VAL A 45 1.41 -16.33 -5.86
CA VAL A 45 0.26 -16.10 -4.96
C VAL A 45 -1.01 -15.88 -5.76
N ALA A 46 -0.99 -15.04 -6.79
CA ALA A 46 -2.15 -14.76 -7.64
C ALA A 46 -2.67 -16.04 -8.30
N ALA A 47 -1.77 -16.87 -8.88
CA ALA A 47 -2.12 -18.13 -9.53
C ALA A 47 -2.74 -19.13 -8.54
N ALA A 48 -2.22 -19.22 -7.32
CA ALA A 48 -2.74 -20.14 -6.30
C ALA A 48 -4.17 -19.80 -5.86
N HIS A 49 -4.62 -18.57 -6.06
CA HIS A 49 -5.94 -18.09 -5.64
C HIS A 49 -6.84 -17.65 -6.81
N ASN A 50 -6.39 -17.87 -8.04
CA ASN A 50 -7.12 -17.46 -9.27
C ASN A 50 -7.45 -15.95 -9.29
N TYR A 51 -6.55 -15.11 -8.79
CA TYR A 51 -6.64 -13.67 -8.85
C TYR A 51 -5.85 -13.10 -10.04
N PRO A 52 -6.24 -11.93 -10.57
CA PRO A 52 -5.39 -11.18 -11.48
C PRO A 52 -4.04 -10.88 -10.83
N PRO A 53 -2.92 -10.95 -11.58
CA PRO A 53 -1.60 -10.65 -11.02
C PRO A 53 -1.51 -9.16 -10.65
N GLU A 54 -1.11 -8.86 -9.41
CA GLU A 54 -0.85 -7.49 -8.94
C GLU A 54 0.32 -6.85 -9.69
N HIS A 55 1.28 -7.68 -10.12
CA HIS A 55 2.42 -7.31 -10.96
C HIS A 55 2.19 -7.89 -12.37
N PRO A 56 1.79 -7.05 -13.34
CA PRO A 56 1.38 -7.54 -14.66
C PRO A 56 2.54 -8.07 -15.50
N SER A 57 3.77 -7.62 -15.25
CA SER A 57 4.97 -8.09 -15.96
C SER A 57 6.24 -8.00 -15.10
N VAL A 58 7.30 -8.65 -15.58
CA VAL A 58 8.64 -8.56 -14.98
C VAL A 58 9.16 -7.12 -15.03
N GLU A 59 8.97 -6.44 -16.15
CA GLU A 59 9.40 -5.06 -16.37
C GLU A 59 8.72 -4.09 -15.42
N PHE A 60 7.43 -4.30 -15.16
CA PHE A 60 6.69 -3.55 -14.15
C PHE A 60 7.33 -3.71 -12.76
N SER A 61 7.64 -4.95 -12.38
CA SER A 61 8.26 -5.25 -11.08
C SER A 61 9.66 -4.65 -10.95
N ILE A 62 10.48 -4.74 -12.00
CA ILE A 62 11.82 -4.11 -12.05
C ILE A 62 11.68 -2.59 -11.92
N GLY A 63 10.77 -1.98 -12.66
CA GLY A 63 10.48 -0.55 -12.59
C GLY A 63 10.02 -0.12 -11.20
N LEU A 64 9.16 -0.91 -10.53
CA LEU A 64 8.71 -0.65 -9.18
C LEU A 64 9.88 -0.64 -8.18
N ILE A 65 10.74 -1.66 -8.20
CA ILE A 65 11.93 -1.74 -7.32
C ILE A 65 12.89 -0.59 -7.62
N GLY A 66 13.15 -0.31 -8.90
CA GLY A 66 14.03 0.80 -9.31
C GLY A 66 13.51 2.17 -8.85
N ASN A 67 12.19 2.41 -8.92
CA ASN A 67 11.58 3.64 -8.43
C ASN A 67 11.65 3.74 -6.89
N LYS A 68 11.47 2.61 -6.18
CA LYS A 68 11.65 2.57 -4.72
C LYS A 68 13.07 2.89 -4.31
N LEU A 69 14.06 2.39 -5.03
CA LEU A 69 15.47 2.68 -4.73
C LEU A 69 15.84 4.15 -4.96
N LYS A 70 15.17 4.84 -5.89
CA LYS A 70 15.38 6.28 -6.17
C LYS A 70 14.62 7.19 -5.21
N ASP A 71 13.64 6.66 -4.46
CA ASP A 71 12.86 7.45 -3.53
C ASP A 71 13.67 7.70 -2.25
N PRO A 72 14.01 8.97 -1.92
CA PRO A 72 14.77 9.30 -0.71
C PRO A 72 14.02 8.95 0.59
N ASN A 73 12.71 8.73 0.50
CA ASN A 73 11.86 8.34 1.62
C ASN A 73 11.64 6.82 1.70
N ALA A 74 12.35 6.03 0.91
CA ALA A 74 12.29 4.58 0.98
C ALA A 74 13.62 4.02 1.50
N TRP A 75 13.54 3.22 2.54
CA TRP A 75 14.63 2.38 3.01
C TRP A 75 14.39 0.95 2.52
N GLY A 76 15.42 0.29 2.00
CA GLY A 76 15.26 -1.04 1.43
C GLY A 76 16.45 -1.96 1.70
N ILE A 77 16.15 -3.21 2.04
CA ILE A 77 17.15 -4.29 2.19
C ILE A 77 16.74 -5.54 1.45
N LEU A 78 17.72 -6.37 1.19
CA LEU A 78 17.53 -7.72 0.65
C LEU A 78 18.20 -8.77 1.55
N ALA A 79 17.75 -10.00 1.37
CA ALA A 79 18.37 -11.20 1.94
C ALA A 79 19.10 -11.95 0.84
N GLU A 80 20.38 -12.24 1.06
CA GLU A 80 21.26 -12.93 0.10
C GLU A 80 21.88 -14.17 0.74
N TYR A 81 21.96 -15.24 -0.03
CA TYR A 81 22.68 -16.45 0.34
C TYR A 81 23.39 -17.00 -0.87
N ASP A 82 24.69 -17.22 -0.75
CA ASP A 82 25.57 -17.75 -1.82
C ASP A 82 25.38 -17.02 -3.17
N GLY A 83 25.40 -15.68 -3.13
CA GLY A 83 25.22 -14.81 -4.30
C GLY A 83 23.81 -14.79 -4.87
N ARG A 84 22.85 -15.48 -4.28
CA ARG A 84 21.44 -15.50 -4.71
C ARG A 84 20.59 -14.61 -3.82
N ILE A 85 19.79 -13.73 -4.42
CA ILE A 85 18.80 -12.92 -3.72
C ILE A 85 17.59 -13.81 -3.41
N LEU A 86 17.25 -13.89 -2.11
CA LEU A 86 16.14 -14.70 -1.60
C LEU A 86 14.89 -13.90 -1.30
N GLY A 87 15.01 -12.57 -1.27
CA GLY A 87 13.89 -11.68 -1.04
C GLY A 87 14.35 -10.28 -0.71
N SER A 88 13.40 -9.35 -0.67
CA SER A 88 13.63 -7.95 -0.33
C SER A 88 12.44 -7.35 0.39
N VAL A 89 12.67 -6.25 1.10
CA VAL A 89 11.64 -5.47 1.77
C VAL A 89 11.95 -3.99 1.67
N PHE A 90 10.91 -3.17 1.53
CA PHE A 90 11.00 -1.72 1.64
C PHE A 90 10.18 -1.22 2.81
N LEU A 91 10.73 -0.22 3.50
CA LEU A 91 10.06 0.62 4.48
C LEU A 91 9.90 2.00 3.86
N ASN A 92 8.66 2.40 3.62
CA ASN A 92 8.34 3.71 3.06
C ASN A 92 8.09 4.67 4.21
N LEU A 93 8.84 5.75 4.23
CA LEU A 93 8.81 6.80 5.23
C LEU A 93 8.06 8.01 4.70
N PHE A 94 7.35 8.69 5.55
CA PHE A 94 6.63 9.90 5.15
C PHE A 94 7.05 11.04 6.07
N PRO A 95 7.68 12.09 5.53
CA PRO A 95 8.13 13.22 6.35
C PRO A 95 7.00 13.79 7.21
N SER A 96 7.32 14.08 8.45
CA SER A 96 6.41 14.71 9.42
C SER A 96 5.20 13.85 9.85
N THR A 97 5.23 12.53 9.63
CA THR A 97 4.23 11.61 10.19
C THR A 97 4.87 10.57 11.11
N PRO A 98 4.16 10.09 12.14
CA PRO A 98 4.64 8.99 12.99
C PRO A 98 4.41 7.61 12.35
N VAL A 99 4.09 7.54 11.06
CA VAL A 99 3.66 6.33 10.36
C VAL A 99 4.65 5.99 9.25
N ALA A 100 4.98 4.71 9.13
CA ALA A 100 5.68 4.15 7.97
C ALA A 100 4.89 2.97 7.40
N VAL A 101 5.17 2.62 6.14
CA VAL A 101 4.50 1.51 5.45
C VAL A 101 5.53 0.51 4.94
N ILE A 102 5.36 -0.75 5.30
CA ILE A 102 6.13 -1.85 4.73
C ILE A 102 5.49 -2.29 3.41
N GLY A 103 6.29 -2.29 2.35
CA GLY A 103 5.90 -2.79 1.04
C GLY A 103 6.70 -2.21 -0.12
N PRO A 104 6.98 -3.07 -1.13
CA PRO A 104 6.70 -4.51 -1.13
C PRO A 104 7.62 -5.31 -0.22
N LEU A 105 7.09 -6.39 0.37
CA LEU A 105 7.86 -7.50 0.91
C LEU A 105 7.76 -8.65 -0.09
N THR A 106 8.87 -9.10 -0.58
CA THR A 106 8.94 -10.23 -1.51
C THR A 106 9.93 -11.28 -1.01
N VAL A 107 9.56 -12.54 -1.15
CA VAL A 107 10.42 -13.69 -0.82
C VAL A 107 10.31 -14.67 -1.98
N ASP A 108 11.45 -15.15 -2.47
CA ASP A 108 11.49 -16.21 -3.47
C ASP A 108 10.64 -17.40 -2.98
N PRO A 109 9.64 -17.86 -3.75
CA PRO A 109 8.80 -18.99 -3.34
C PRO A 109 9.59 -20.27 -2.99
N ALA A 110 10.78 -20.43 -3.56
CA ALA A 110 11.68 -21.54 -3.26
C ALA A 110 12.56 -21.31 -2.02
N ALA A 111 12.52 -20.09 -1.43
CA ALA A 111 13.28 -19.79 -0.22
C ALA A 111 12.55 -20.29 1.04
N GLU A 112 13.26 -21.03 1.86
CA GLU A 112 12.81 -21.50 3.17
C GLU A 112 13.59 -20.79 4.30
N GLY A 113 13.44 -21.24 5.54
CA GLY A 113 14.31 -20.78 6.63
C GLY A 113 14.00 -19.41 7.22
N GLY A 114 12.78 -18.90 7.04
CA GLY A 114 12.32 -17.69 7.74
C GLY A 114 12.83 -16.37 7.15
N VAL A 115 13.24 -16.33 5.88
CA VAL A 115 13.71 -15.13 5.16
C VAL A 115 12.75 -13.96 5.35
N GLY A 116 11.45 -14.17 5.10
CA GLY A 116 10.44 -13.11 5.27
C GLY A 116 10.37 -12.57 6.70
N ARG A 117 10.53 -13.43 7.72
CA ARG A 117 10.55 -12.99 9.13
C ARG A 117 11.75 -12.09 9.41
N ARG A 118 12.93 -12.45 8.90
CA ARG A 118 14.16 -11.63 9.10
C ARG A 118 14.07 -10.29 8.41
N LEU A 119 13.57 -10.25 7.17
CA LEU A 119 13.34 -9.01 6.44
C LEU A 119 12.35 -8.11 7.16
N MET A 120 11.21 -8.64 7.61
CA MET A 120 10.20 -7.89 8.35
C MET A 120 10.73 -7.38 9.69
N GLN A 121 11.49 -8.22 10.42
CA GLN A 121 12.09 -7.80 11.69
C GLN A 121 13.06 -6.64 11.48
N ALA A 122 13.92 -6.71 10.48
CA ALA A 122 14.85 -5.63 10.16
C ALA A 122 14.12 -4.33 9.78
N ALA A 123 13.02 -4.41 9.03
CA ALA A 123 12.20 -3.23 8.71
C ALA A 123 11.53 -2.63 9.95
N LEU A 124 11.06 -3.46 10.88
CA LEU A 124 10.49 -2.99 12.15
C LEU A 124 11.56 -2.38 13.07
N ASP A 125 12.76 -2.95 13.08
CA ASP A 125 13.89 -2.42 13.86
C ASP A 125 14.33 -1.06 13.31
N GLU A 126 14.40 -0.91 11.99
CA GLU A 126 14.69 0.37 11.33
C GLU A 126 13.63 1.43 11.66
N ALA A 127 12.34 1.04 11.61
CA ALA A 127 11.24 1.94 11.98
C ALA A 127 11.39 2.44 13.44
N ARG A 128 11.71 1.52 14.38
CA ARG A 128 11.94 1.88 15.79
C ARG A 128 13.17 2.81 15.97
N GLN A 129 14.28 2.55 15.26
CA GLN A 129 15.48 3.39 15.31
C GLN A 129 15.19 4.81 14.83
N ARG A 130 14.24 4.98 13.89
CA ARG A 130 13.76 6.27 13.39
C ARG A 130 12.68 6.92 14.25
N GLY A 131 12.29 6.31 15.36
CA GLY A 131 11.22 6.83 16.23
C GLY A 131 9.82 6.73 15.64
N ILE A 132 9.62 5.85 14.65
CA ILE A 132 8.30 5.60 14.05
C ILE A 132 7.43 4.79 15.00
N GLY A 133 6.33 5.38 15.46
CA GLY A 133 5.42 4.75 16.41
C GLY A 133 4.38 3.81 15.80
N GLN A 134 4.19 3.87 14.49
CA GLN A 134 3.19 3.07 13.78
C GLN A 134 3.74 2.57 12.44
N VAL A 135 3.65 1.26 12.22
CA VAL A 135 4.00 0.63 10.93
C VAL A 135 2.78 -0.04 10.35
N ARG A 136 2.48 0.27 9.09
CA ARG A 136 1.33 -0.26 8.36
C ARG A 136 1.75 -1.17 7.23
N LEU A 137 0.84 -2.01 6.79
CA LEU A 137 0.91 -2.75 5.53
C LEU A 137 -0.51 -3.08 5.04
N VAL A 138 -0.63 -3.31 3.73
CA VAL A 138 -1.84 -3.87 3.12
C VAL A 138 -1.49 -5.23 2.55
N GLN A 139 -2.32 -6.23 2.82
CA GLN A 139 -2.08 -7.59 2.34
C GLN A 139 -3.36 -8.30 1.91
N SER A 140 -3.21 -9.33 1.06
CA SER A 140 -4.31 -10.21 0.67
C SER A 140 -4.68 -11.17 1.81
N PRO A 141 -5.96 -11.28 2.21
CA PRO A 141 -6.39 -12.20 3.26
C PRO A 141 -6.19 -13.67 2.91
N SER A 142 -6.09 -14.00 1.63
CA SER A 142 -5.85 -15.38 1.15
C SER A 142 -4.41 -15.84 1.36
N HIS A 143 -3.44 -14.92 1.54
CA HIS A 143 -2.04 -15.28 1.77
C HIS A 143 -1.79 -15.59 3.26
N LEU A 144 -2.32 -16.71 3.73
CA LEU A 144 -2.33 -17.11 5.14
C LEU A 144 -0.94 -17.20 5.78
N ARG A 145 0.09 -17.58 5.00
CA ARG A 145 1.48 -17.62 5.49
C ARG A 145 1.98 -16.24 5.89
N SER A 146 1.72 -15.22 5.08
CA SER A 146 2.08 -13.84 5.40
C SER A 146 1.23 -13.29 6.55
N LEU A 147 -0.07 -13.57 6.57
CA LEU A 147 -0.94 -13.17 7.68
C LEU A 147 -0.42 -13.70 9.02
N ALA A 148 -0.11 -15.01 9.09
CA ALA A 148 0.43 -15.62 10.29
C ALA A 148 1.80 -15.02 10.71
N LEU A 149 2.64 -14.65 9.73
CA LEU A 149 3.90 -13.96 10.00
C LEU A 149 3.66 -12.59 10.61
N TYR A 150 2.79 -11.78 10.00
CA TYR A 150 2.53 -10.41 10.46
C TYR A 150 1.90 -10.38 11.85
N VAL A 151 0.94 -11.26 12.12
CA VAL A 151 0.36 -11.39 13.48
C VAL A 151 1.42 -11.76 14.51
N LYS A 152 2.33 -12.70 14.20
CA LYS A 152 3.46 -13.06 15.10
C LYS A 152 4.48 -11.94 15.31
N LEU A 153 4.50 -10.94 14.43
CA LEU A 153 5.34 -9.75 14.54
C LEU A 153 4.62 -8.55 15.18
N GLY A 154 3.40 -8.76 15.68
CA GLY A 154 2.63 -7.76 16.40
C GLY A 154 1.74 -6.86 15.51
N PHE A 155 1.52 -7.25 14.26
CA PHE A 155 0.52 -6.58 13.43
C PHE A 155 -0.88 -7.06 13.78
N GLU A 156 -1.82 -6.13 13.82
CA GLU A 156 -3.25 -6.38 14.01
C GLU A 156 -4.03 -5.91 12.78
N VAL A 157 -5.07 -6.65 12.41
CA VAL A 157 -6.00 -6.22 11.35
C VAL A 157 -6.79 -5.02 11.87
N ARG A 158 -6.74 -3.91 11.16
CA ARG A 158 -7.46 -2.68 11.49
C ARG A 158 -8.64 -2.43 10.59
N GLU A 159 -8.49 -2.69 9.29
CA GLU A 159 -9.53 -2.41 8.31
C GLU A 159 -9.62 -3.53 7.27
N PRO A 160 -10.74 -4.23 7.17
CA PRO A 160 -11.03 -5.08 6.01
C PRO A 160 -11.36 -4.18 4.82
N LEU A 161 -10.70 -4.44 3.69
CA LEU A 161 -10.75 -3.62 2.49
C LEU A 161 -11.28 -4.40 1.30
N LEU A 162 -11.89 -3.69 0.36
CA LEU A 162 -12.26 -4.21 -0.94
C LEU A 162 -11.68 -3.29 -2.01
N LEU A 163 -10.92 -3.84 -2.95
CA LEU A 163 -10.56 -3.11 -4.15
C LEU A 163 -11.77 -3.07 -5.08
N VAL A 164 -12.18 -1.86 -5.46
CA VAL A 164 -13.27 -1.63 -6.40
C VAL A 164 -12.75 -0.93 -7.65
N HIS A 165 -13.34 -1.25 -8.80
CA HIS A 165 -13.02 -0.70 -10.11
C HIS A 165 -14.27 -0.18 -10.78
N GLY A 166 -14.17 0.96 -11.46
CA GLY A 166 -15.26 1.59 -12.18
C GLY A 166 -14.84 2.93 -12.75
N ALA A 167 -15.81 3.66 -13.29
CA ALA A 167 -15.64 5.03 -13.73
C ALA A 167 -16.42 5.98 -12.81
N PRO A 168 -15.98 7.24 -12.64
CA PRO A 168 -16.75 8.22 -11.89
C PRO A 168 -18.16 8.36 -12.48
N PRO A 169 -19.23 8.26 -11.67
CA PRO A 169 -20.60 8.31 -12.17
C PRO A 169 -20.96 9.74 -12.62
N ALA A 170 -21.24 9.92 -13.91
CA ALA A 170 -21.47 11.22 -14.54
C ALA A 170 -22.68 12.00 -13.98
N THR A 171 -23.62 11.34 -13.31
CA THR A 171 -24.92 11.91 -12.87
C THR A 171 -25.07 12.02 -11.36
N ALA A 172 -24.09 11.61 -10.57
CA ALA A 172 -24.20 11.56 -9.12
C ALA A 172 -23.71 12.84 -8.45
N ALA A 173 -24.39 13.98 -8.71
CA ALA A 173 -24.22 15.15 -7.86
C ALA A 173 -24.70 14.83 -6.43
N ILE A 174 -23.84 15.03 -5.44
CA ILE A 174 -24.21 14.86 -4.02
C ILE A 174 -24.67 16.22 -3.50
N GLU A 175 -25.92 16.27 -3.05
CA GLU A 175 -26.54 17.50 -2.57
C GLU A 175 -25.72 18.18 -1.47
N GLY A 176 -25.56 19.49 -1.58
CA GLY A 176 -24.81 20.30 -0.63
C GLY A 176 -23.29 20.17 -0.70
N CYS A 177 -22.75 19.40 -1.66
CA CYS A 177 -21.32 19.23 -1.87
C CYS A 177 -20.84 19.94 -3.15
N VAL A 178 -19.74 20.68 -3.04
CA VAL A 178 -19.04 21.29 -4.18
C VAL A 178 -17.63 20.69 -4.24
N VAL A 179 -17.30 20.03 -5.35
CA VAL A 179 -15.97 19.48 -5.56
C VAL A 179 -15.18 20.38 -6.51
N ARG A 180 -13.96 20.72 -6.10
CA ARG A 180 -13.02 21.49 -6.92
C ARG A 180 -11.60 21.00 -6.76
N ARG A 181 -10.72 21.45 -7.64
CA ARG A 181 -9.28 21.20 -7.49
C ARG A 181 -8.77 21.88 -6.22
N ALA A 182 -7.91 21.19 -5.50
CA ALA A 182 -7.23 21.76 -4.34
C ALA A 182 -6.15 22.76 -4.77
N THR A 183 -5.98 23.82 -3.97
CA THR A 183 -4.96 24.85 -4.13
C THR A 183 -4.00 24.84 -2.92
N PRO A 184 -2.83 25.51 -2.98
CA PRO A 184 -1.92 25.60 -1.84
C PRO A 184 -2.56 26.19 -0.56
N GLU A 185 -3.53 27.09 -0.73
CA GLU A 185 -4.26 27.73 0.37
C GLU A 185 -5.13 26.75 1.16
N ASP A 186 -5.55 25.65 0.52
CA ASP A 186 -6.38 24.62 1.14
C ASP A 186 -5.57 23.67 2.06
N ALA A 187 -4.24 23.64 1.91
CA ALA A 187 -3.37 22.64 2.53
C ALA A 187 -3.57 22.56 4.05
N LEU A 188 -3.60 23.72 4.73
CA LEU A 188 -3.73 23.77 6.19
C LEU A 188 -5.10 23.24 6.68
N ALA A 189 -6.19 23.53 5.95
CA ALA A 189 -7.51 23.02 6.29
C ALA A 189 -7.59 21.49 6.10
N CYS A 190 -7.02 20.98 5.00
CA CYS A 190 -6.93 19.55 4.72
C CYS A 190 -6.06 18.82 5.75
N GLU A 191 -4.92 19.39 6.16
CA GLU A 191 -4.06 18.82 7.19
C GLU A 191 -4.80 18.69 8.54
N ARG A 192 -5.51 19.74 8.96
CA ARG A 192 -6.34 19.71 10.18
C ARG A 192 -7.42 18.64 10.12
N LEU A 193 -8.11 18.55 8.99
CA LEU A 193 -9.11 17.50 8.77
C LEU A 193 -8.49 16.10 8.91
N CYS A 194 -7.34 15.88 8.29
CA CYS A 194 -6.64 14.59 8.37
C CYS A 194 -6.24 14.26 9.83
N VAL A 195 -5.76 15.23 10.60
CA VAL A 195 -5.48 15.05 12.04
C VAL A 195 -6.76 14.69 12.80
N THR A 196 -7.88 15.36 12.51
CA THR A 196 -9.15 15.08 13.17
C THR A 196 -9.62 13.63 12.87
N VAL A 197 -9.50 13.19 11.64
CA VAL A 197 -9.98 11.87 11.21
C VAL A 197 -9.01 10.74 11.58
N HIS A 198 -7.71 10.94 11.35
CA HIS A 198 -6.70 9.88 11.46
C HIS A 198 -5.72 10.02 12.63
N GLY A 199 -5.74 11.13 13.37
CA GLY A 199 -4.81 11.42 14.47
C GLY A 199 -3.44 11.93 14.03
N PHE A 200 -3.18 12.10 12.72
CA PHE A 200 -1.94 12.64 12.16
C PHE A 200 -2.17 13.29 10.80
N ALA A 201 -1.28 14.21 10.41
CA ALA A 201 -1.34 14.84 9.10
C ALA A 201 -0.57 14.02 8.04
N ARG A 202 -0.99 14.18 6.77
CA ARG A 202 -0.32 13.65 5.57
C ARG A 202 0.11 14.80 4.64
N ALA A 203 0.78 15.78 5.24
CA ALA A 203 1.12 17.04 4.58
C ALA A 203 1.97 16.87 3.32
N PHE A 204 2.96 15.96 3.37
CA PHE A 204 3.90 15.75 2.26
C PHE A 204 3.19 15.27 0.99
N GLU A 205 2.37 14.23 1.10
CA GLU A 205 1.65 13.67 -0.05
C GLU A 205 0.58 14.63 -0.58
N LEU A 206 -0.10 15.34 0.32
CA LEU A 206 -1.08 16.36 -0.06
C LEU A 206 -0.45 17.48 -0.88
N ARG A 207 0.66 18.05 -0.41
CA ARG A 207 1.38 19.13 -1.11
C ARG A 207 1.89 18.64 -2.47
N SER A 208 2.49 17.46 -2.53
CA SER A 208 2.91 16.85 -3.79
C SER A 208 1.73 16.68 -4.77
N ALA A 209 0.57 16.23 -4.29
CA ALA A 209 -0.63 16.08 -5.12
C ALA A 209 -1.21 17.43 -5.59
N ILE A 210 -1.12 18.48 -4.77
CA ILE A 210 -1.49 19.85 -5.16
C ILE A 210 -0.57 20.35 -6.28
N GLU A 211 0.76 20.20 -6.13
CA GLU A 211 1.75 20.57 -7.14
C GLU A 211 1.53 19.83 -8.46
N GLN A 212 1.22 18.54 -8.40
CA GLN A 212 0.90 17.68 -9.54
C GLN A 212 -0.50 17.93 -10.10
N LYS A 213 -1.31 18.79 -9.46
CA LYS A 213 -2.69 19.12 -9.85
C LYS A 213 -3.63 17.91 -9.87
N THR A 214 -3.37 16.90 -9.03
CA THR A 214 -4.23 15.72 -8.87
C THR A 214 -5.18 15.82 -7.68
N ALA A 215 -4.83 16.64 -6.69
CA ALA A 215 -5.63 16.80 -5.47
C ALA A 215 -6.96 17.55 -5.72
N THR A 216 -8.01 17.08 -5.03
CA THR A 216 -9.33 17.70 -5.01
C THR A 216 -9.80 17.90 -3.57
N VAL A 217 -10.63 18.90 -3.35
CA VAL A 217 -11.36 19.12 -2.09
C VAL A 217 -12.86 19.04 -2.34
N VAL A 218 -13.60 18.66 -1.31
CA VAL A 218 -15.04 18.81 -1.24
C VAL A 218 -15.38 19.85 -0.18
N GLU A 219 -16.25 20.76 -0.54
CA GLU A 219 -16.79 21.78 0.35
C GLU A 219 -18.27 21.50 0.65
N ARG A 220 -18.63 21.69 1.92
CA ARG A 220 -19.99 21.64 2.41
C ARG A 220 -20.24 22.88 3.29
N ALA A 221 -21.31 23.60 2.99
CA ALA A 221 -21.65 24.88 3.68
C ALA A 221 -20.46 25.87 3.74
N GLY A 222 -19.72 26.01 2.65
CA GLY A 222 -18.62 26.96 2.51
C GLY A 222 -17.30 26.59 3.23
N ARG A 223 -17.16 25.36 3.75
CA ARG A 223 -15.92 24.87 4.37
C ARG A 223 -15.48 23.54 3.78
N ILE A 224 -14.20 23.28 3.79
CA ILE A 224 -13.65 22.00 3.37
C ILE A 224 -14.08 20.92 4.39
N SER A 225 -14.80 19.90 3.91
CA SER A 225 -15.25 18.73 4.66
C SER A 225 -14.56 17.43 4.22
N GLY A 226 -13.70 17.50 3.19
CA GLY A 226 -12.94 16.38 2.70
C GLY A 226 -11.94 16.76 1.61
N TYR A 227 -10.98 15.87 1.37
CA TYR A 227 -10.05 15.97 0.25
C TYR A 227 -9.58 14.60 -0.23
N ALA A 228 -9.08 14.55 -1.45
CA ALA A 228 -8.39 13.42 -2.02
C ALA A 228 -7.09 13.87 -2.68
N THR A 229 -6.02 13.09 -2.57
CA THR A 229 -4.80 13.31 -3.35
C THR A 229 -4.98 12.86 -4.80
N ALA A 230 -5.74 11.81 -4.97
CA ALA A 230 -6.31 11.27 -6.21
C ALA A 230 -7.29 10.16 -5.82
N ILE A 231 -8.17 9.76 -6.73
CA ILE A 231 -8.98 8.54 -6.56
C ILE A 231 -8.31 7.40 -7.34
N GLY A 232 -7.75 6.42 -6.61
CA GLY A 232 -7.00 5.32 -7.19
C GLY A 232 -6.20 4.54 -6.15
N LEU A 233 -5.54 3.45 -6.57
CA LEU A 233 -4.83 2.52 -5.69
C LEU A 233 -3.72 3.20 -4.84
N ARG A 234 -3.07 4.21 -5.39
CA ARG A 234 -1.98 4.96 -4.72
C ARG A 234 -2.43 6.30 -4.14
N GLY A 235 -3.62 6.76 -4.50
CA GLY A 235 -4.23 7.94 -3.90
C GLY A 235 -4.89 7.59 -2.58
N TYR A 236 -5.21 8.61 -1.80
CA TYR A 236 -6.07 8.45 -0.62
C TYR A 236 -7.06 9.60 -0.56
N ALA A 237 -8.15 9.37 0.17
CA ALA A 237 -9.11 10.41 0.50
C ALA A 237 -9.48 10.34 1.97
N VAL A 238 -9.79 11.49 2.55
CA VAL A 238 -10.28 11.63 3.92
C VAL A 238 -11.37 12.68 3.97
N THR A 239 -12.48 12.36 4.66
CA THR A 239 -13.67 13.21 4.75
C THR A 239 -14.32 13.09 6.12
N GLU A 240 -15.13 14.07 6.49
CA GLU A 240 -15.95 14.01 7.71
C GLU A 240 -17.09 13.00 7.58
N ALA A 241 -17.67 12.88 6.39
CA ALA A 241 -18.84 12.02 6.15
C ALA A 241 -18.72 11.21 4.86
N THR A 242 -19.46 10.09 4.79
CA THR A 242 -19.52 9.24 3.60
C THR A 242 -20.02 9.97 2.35
N ASP A 243 -20.95 10.92 2.49
CA ASP A 243 -21.46 11.65 1.33
C ASP A 243 -20.43 12.60 0.73
N ASP A 244 -19.54 13.19 1.54
CA ASP A 244 -18.40 13.95 1.05
C ASP A 244 -17.44 13.06 0.25
N LEU A 245 -17.26 11.81 0.69
CA LEU A 245 -16.43 10.85 -0.02
C LEU A 245 -17.06 10.41 -1.35
N LYS A 246 -18.39 10.20 -1.38
CA LYS A 246 -19.12 9.97 -2.64
C LYS A 246 -18.97 11.13 -3.61
N ALA A 247 -19.03 12.38 -3.09
CA ALA A 247 -18.84 13.57 -3.90
C ALA A 247 -17.44 13.62 -4.53
N LEU A 248 -16.38 13.36 -3.74
CA LEU A 248 -15.00 13.29 -4.26
C LEU A 248 -14.84 12.22 -5.34
N ILE A 249 -15.46 11.04 -5.17
CA ILE A 249 -15.40 9.96 -6.17
C ILE A 249 -16.15 10.36 -7.45
N ALA A 250 -17.37 10.92 -7.31
CA ALA A 250 -18.17 11.36 -8.45
C ALA A 250 -17.52 12.53 -9.20
N GLY A 251 -16.88 13.45 -8.48
CA GLY A 251 -16.17 14.60 -9.05
C GLY A 251 -14.75 14.30 -9.55
N ALA A 252 -14.28 13.08 -9.40
CA ALA A 252 -12.93 12.71 -9.87
C ALA A 252 -12.84 12.73 -11.39
N PRO A 253 -11.76 13.29 -11.99
CA PRO A 253 -11.60 13.29 -13.44
C PRO A 253 -11.39 11.88 -14.02
N ALA A 254 -10.83 10.98 -13.23
CA ALA A 254 -10.61 9.56 -13.56
C ALA A 254 -10.33 8.76 -12.29
N ILE A 255 -10.56 7.45 -12.37
CA ILE A 255 -10.05 6.48 -11.39
C ILE A 255 -8.68 6.00 -11.87
N LEU A 256 -7.65 6.20 -11.06
CA LEU A 256 -6.27 5.89 -11.44
C LEU A 256 -5.89 4.44 -11.13
N GLY A 257 -5.25 3.80 -12.09
CA GLY A 257 -4.78 2.41 -11.96
C GLY A 257 -5.93 1.41 -11.94
N PRO A 258 -5.80 0.27 -11.22
CA PRO A 258 -6.79 -0.81 -11.25
C PRO A 258 -8.06 -0.50 -10.43
N GLY A 259 -8.12 0.64 -9.74
CA GLY A 259 -9.22 0.99 -8.84
C GLY A 259 -8.70 1.58 -7.52
N PHE A 260 -9.55 1.56 -6.48
CA PHE A 260 -9.20 2.07 -5.15
C PHE A 260 -9.76 1.17 -4.04
N PHE A 261 -9.13 1.19 -2.89
CA PHE A 261 -9.60 0.46 -1.72
C PHE A 261 -10.74 1.19 -1.00
N VAL A 262 -11.72 0.40 -0.60
CA VAL A 262 -12.86 0.86 0.22
C VAL A 262 -12.89 0.05 1.52
N PRO A 263 -12.95 0.71 2.69
CA PRO A 263 -13.27 0.03 3.94
C PRO A 263 -14.63 -0.69 3.85
N ILE A 264 -14.64 -2.02 4.00
CA ILE A 264 -15.88 -2.83 3.85
C ILE A 264 -16.93 -2.43 4.88
N ARG A 265 -16.51 -1.98 6.07
CA ARG A 265 -17.41 -1.49 7.11
C ARG A 265 -18.16 -0.22 6.72
N ASN A 266 -17.70 0.55 5.72
CA ASN A 266 -18.48 1.65 5.13
C ASN A 266 -19.50 1.11 4.11
N GLY A 267 -20.49 0.37 4.63
CA GLY A 267 -21.51 -0.27 3.79
C GLY A 267 -22.35 0.72 2.98
N ALA A 268 -22.51 1.96 3.45
CA ALA A 268 -23.22 3.01 2.71
C ALA A 268 -22.48 3.43 1.44
N LEU A 269 -21.14 3.59 1.53
CA LEU A 269 -20.31 3.87 0.38
C LEU A 269 -20.29 2.67 -0.57
N LEU A 270 -20.08 1.47 -0.04
CA LEU A 270 -19.95 0.27 -0.87
C LEU A 270 -21.23 0.00 -1.68
N ARG A 271 -22.42 0.09 -1.07
CA ARG A 271 -23.70 -0.03 -1.82
C ARG A 271 -23.80 1.00 -2.92
N TRP A 272 -23.53 2.28 -2.59
CA TRP A 272 -23.59 3.35 -3.57
C TRP A 272 -22.65 3.11 -4.75
N LEU A 273 -21.42 2.62 -4.50
CA LEU A 273 -20.48 2.28 -5.57
C LEU A 273 -21.04 1.16 -6.48
N LEU A 274 -21.55 0.09 -5.90
CA LEU A 274 -22.11 -1.04 -6.67
C LEU A 274 -23.33 -0.59 -7.48
N ASP A 275 -24.22 0.22 -6.90
CA ASP A 275 -25.41 0.79 -7.58
C ASP A 275 -25.01 1.72 -8.75
N ASN A 276 -23.82 2.33 -8.69
CA ASN A 276 -23.26 3.18 -9.75
C ASN A 276 -22.27 2.45 -10.68
N GLY A 277 -22.35 1.12 -10.77
CA GLY A 277 -21.64 0.31 -11.76
C GLY A 277 -20.19 -0.04 -11.41
N PHE A 278 -19.71 0.27 -10.21
CA PHE A 278 -18.43 -0.25 -9.76
C PHE A 278 -18.49 -1.74 -9.51
N ARG A 279 -17.35 -2.41 -9.70
CA ARG A 279 -17.21 -3.86 -9.50
C ARG A 279 -16.14 -4.12 -8.45
N SER A 280 -16.39 -5.10 -7.60
CA SER A 280 -15.39 -5.62 -6.67
C SER A 280 -14.37 -6.48 -7.42
N LEU A 281 -13.08 -6.29 -7.11
CA LEU A 281 -11.98 -7.06 -7.70
C LEU A 281 -11.42 -8.09 -6.72
N TRP A 282 -10.82 -7.64 -5.63
CA TRP A 282 -10.30 -8.53 -4.59
C TRP A 282 -10.30 -7.89 -3.20
N PRO A 283 -10.45 -8.71 -2.14
CA PRO A 283 -10.36 -8.24 -0.77
C PRO A 283 -8.90 -8.02 -0.35
N ALA A 284 -8.71 -7.10 0.60
CA ALA A 284 -7.43 -6.85 1.25
C ALA A 284 -7.65 -6.55 2.74
N MET A 285 -6.56 -6.44 3.49
CA MET A 285 -6.58 -6.03 4.89
C MET A 285 -5.50 -4.99 5.14
N LEU A 286 -5.88 -3.87 5.74
CA LEU A 286 -4.94 -2.95 6.37
C LEU A 286 -4.56 -3.53 7.73
N MET A 287 -3.26 -3.71 7.95
CA MET A 287 -2.73 -4.14 9.23
C MET A 287 -1.76 -3.11 9.80
N THR A 288 -1.67 -3.03 11.12
CA THR A 288 -0.83 -2.05 11.81
C THR A 288 -0.12 -2.69 12.99
N ALA A 289 1.17 -2.41 13.13
CA ALA A 289 1.94 -2.64 14.36
C ALA A 289 2.21 -1.31 15.04
N GLY A 290 2.09 -1.27 16.37
CA GLY A 290 2.22 -0.05 17.18
C GLY A 290 0.91 0.71 17.37
N ALA A 291 1.01 1.99 17.73
CA ALA A 291 -0.15 2.82 18.03
C ALA A 291 -1.08 2.96 16.80
N TYR A 292 -2.37 2.92 17.04
CA TYR A 292 -3.38 3.10 15.99
C TYR A 292 -4.47 4.04 16.48
N HIS A 293 -4.74 5.07 15.69
CA HIS A 293 -5.91 5.92 15.86
C HIS A 293 -7.00 5.44 14.91
N GLU A 294 -8.13 5.04 15.45
CA GLU A 294 -9.27 4.62 14.63
C GLU A 294 -9.89 5.82 13.93
N PRO A 295 -10.05 5.78 12.60
CA PRO A 295 -10.58 6.93 11.86
C PRO A 295 -11.99 7.30 12.30
N SER A 296 -12.20 8.59 12.61
CA SER A 296 -13.49 9.13 13.06
C SER A 296 -14.39 9.63 11.92
N GLY A 297 -13.93 9.53 10.66
CA GLY A 297 -14.64 9.92 9.43
C GLY A 297 -14.64 8.84 8.38
N ALA A 298 -14.92 9.21 7.12
CA ALA A 298 -14.84 8.30 5.98
C ALA A 298 -13.53 8.51 5.21
N PHE A 299 -12.97 7.44 4.66
CA PHE A 299 -11.67 7.50 3.98
C PHE A 299 -11.50 6.40 2.92
N LEU A 300 -10.57 6.63 1.99
CA LEU A 300 -10.04 5.62 1.07
C LEU A 300 -8.56 5.46 1.38
N PRO A 301 -8.12 4.30 1.85
CA PRO A 301 -6.71 4.06 2.12
C PRO A 301 -5.92 3.88 0.82
N SER A 302 -4.69 4.38 0.80
CA SER A 302 -3.71 4.08 -0.24
C SER A 302 -3.05 2.74 0.03
N ILE A 303 -2.66 2.00 -1.03
CA ILE A 303 -1.79 0.82 -0.87
C ILE A 303 -0.39 1.21 -0.38
N ALA A 304 0.00 2.46 -0.56
CA ALA A 304 1.32 2.95 -0.19
C ALA A 304 1.35 3.57 1.21
N PHE A 305 0.16 3.76 1.84
CA PHE A 305 0.06 4.40 3.17
C PHE A 305 -1.32 4.16 3.80
#